data_7e10a5410a4937648c9dd4f10a106fe0
#
_entry.id   7e10a5410a4937648c9dd4f10a106fe0
#
_cell.length_a   1.000
_cell.length_b   1.000
_cell.length_c   1.000
_cell.angle_alpha   90.00
_cell.angle_beta   90.00
_cell.angle_gamma   90.00
#
_symmetry.space_group_name_H-M   'P 1'
#
loop_
_entity.id
_entity.type
_entity.pdbx_description
1 polymer ?
#
loop_
_entity_poly.entity_id
_entity_poly.type
_entity_poly.pdbx_seq_one_letter_code
_entity_poly.pdbx_strand_id
1 'polypeptide(L)'
;MNKRNYQRELDGLLVNIEKEKKVPRLFLHSCCAPCSSYVLEYLSNYFEITVFFYNPNISPEEEYRKRVEEIKRLVREMKFEHPVHIEEGSYEPEVFYQMAKGLEQVPEGGERCFKCYRLRMEEAAKAARDGSYDYFTTTLSISPLKNAQKINEIGEELAEIYGVAHLPSDFKKKNGYKRSIELSHEYDLYRQNYCGCVFSKREQERKIQQKQDSENSAS
;
A
#
# COMPACT_ATOMS: atom_id res chain seq x y z
N MET A 1 22.83 2.84 16.35
CA MET A 1 21.48 3.40 16.53
C MET A 1 20.45 2.28 16.50
N ASN A 2 19.61 2.17 17.51
CA ASN A 2 18.51 1.19 17.49
C ASN A 2 17.53 1.55 16.36
N LYS A 3 17.27 0.58 15.48
CA LYS A 3 16.33 0.75 14.38
C LYS A 3 14.91 0.96 14.95
N ARG A 4 14.20 2.03 14.55
CA ARG A 4 12.81 2.28 14.96
C ARG A 4 11.92 1.09 14.65
N ASN A 5 10.99 0.80 15.55
CA ASN A 5 10.03 -0.28 15.39
C ASN A 5 8.63 0.29 15.19
N TYR A 6 8.29 0.62 13.95
CA TYR A 6 7.00 1.21 13.58
C TYR A 6 5.79 0.35 13.95
N GLN A 7 5.95 -0.98 13.99
CA GLN A 7 4.86 -1.84 14.46
C GLN A 7 4.60 -1.66 15.95
N ARG A 8 5.64 -1.48 16.77
CA ARG A 8 5.47 -1.22 18.20
C ARG A 8 4.87 0.16 18.46
N GLU A 9 5.19 1.14 17.62
CA GLU A 9 4.61 2.48 17.69
C GLU A 9 3.11 2.42 17.35
N LEU A 10 2.74 1.70 16.29
CA LEU A 10 1.35 1.42 15.96
C LEU A 10 0.61 0.74 17.12
N ASP A 11 1.18 -0.33 17.68
CA ASP A 11 0.56 -1.06 18.80
C ASP A 11 0.27 -0.13 19.99
N GLY A 12 1.21 0.75 20.33
CA GLY A 12 1.02 1.74 21.41
C GLY A 12 -0.10 2.74 21.11
N LEU A 13 -0.22 3.17 19.85
CA LEU A 13 -1.27 4.06 19.41
C LEU A 13 -2.65 3.38 19.47
N LEU A 14 -2.76 2.14 19.00
CA LEU A 14 -4.01 1.37 19.04
C LEU A 14 -4.51 1.14 20.48
N VAL A 15 -3.60 0.85 21.42
CA VAL A 15 -3.95 0.75 22.86
C VAL A 15 -4.53 2.05 23.39
N ASN A 16 -4.04 3.22 22.96
CA ASN A 16 -4.58 4.50 23.39
C ASN A 16 -5.98 4.76 22.78
N ILE A 17 -6.18 4.42 21.50
CA ILE A 17 -7.48 4.54 20.84
C ILE A 17 -8.53 3.69 21.59
N GLU A 18 -8.20 2.43 21.93
CA GLU A 18 -9.11 1.57 22.72
C GLU A 18 -9.47 2.16 24.07
N LYS A 19 -8.49 2.73 24.80
CA LYS A 19 -8.73 3.36 26.10
C LYS A 19 -9.65 4.58 25.99
N GLU A 20 -9.53 5.36 24.93
CA GLU A 20 -10.37 6.53 24.68
C GLU A 20 -11.79 6.16 24.24
N LYS A 21 -12.04 4.91 23.87
CA LYS A 21 -13.33 4.42 23.37
C LYS A 21 -13.86 5.24 22.17
N LYS A 22 -12.94 5.74 21.36
CA LYS A 22 -13.24 6.45 20.12
C LYS A 22 -12.98 5.56 18.93
N VAL A 23 -13.67 5.83 17.82
CA VAL A 23 -13.43 5.20 16.53
C VAL A 23 -12.97 6.29 15.57
N PRO A 24 -11.65 6.56 15.48
CA PRO A 24 -11.15 7.60 14.59
C PRO A 24 -11.36 7.23 13.13
N ARG A 25 -11.38 8.24 12.25
CA ARG A 25 -11.48 8.07 10.81
C ARG A 25 -10.08 7.94 10.19
N LEU A 26 -9.86 6.87 9.46
CA LEU A 26 -8.60 6.56 8.77
C LEU A 26 -8.74 6.63 7.26
N PHE A 27 -7.90 7.41 6.59
CA PHE A 27 -7.77 7.40 5.14
C PHE A 27 -6.62 6.50 4.73
N LEU A 28 -6.92 5.36 4.10
CA LEU A 28 -5.99 4.28 3.81
C LEU A 28 -5.68 4.21 2.32
N HIS A 29 -4.51 4.68 1.90
CA HIS A 29 -4.04 4.43 0.54
C HIS A 29 -3.85 2.93 0.30
N SER A 30 -4.53 2.39 -0.70
CA SER A 30 -4.49 0.99 -1.12
C SER A 30 -3.74 0.82 -2.44
N CYS A 31 -2.83 -0.14 -2.51
CA CYS A 31 -2.11 -0.48 -3.74
C CYS A 31 -2.72 -1.67 -4.50
N CYS A 32 -3.42 -2.58 -3.84
CA CYS A 32 -4.11 -3.74 -4.41
C CYS A 32 -4.89 -4.50 -3.34
N ALA A 33 -5.83 -5.34 -3.73
CA ALA A 33 -6.64 -6.14 -2.80
C ALA A 33 -5.81 -7.09 -1.92
N PRO A 34 -4.84 -7.88 -2.43
CA PRO A 34 -4.01 -8.73 -1.57
C PRO A 34 -3.25 -7.98 -0.48
N CYS A 35 -2.73 -6.78 -0.80
CA CYS A 35 -2.04 -5.96 0.20
C CYS A 35 -2.99 -5.35 1.23
N SER A 36 -4.23 -5.12 0.84
CA SER A 36 -5.24 -4.49 1.70
C SER A 36 -5.94 -5.48 2.62
N SER A 37 -6.05 -6.76 2.24
CA SER A 37 -6.85 -7.75 2.95
C SER A 37 -6.51 -7.83 4.45
N TYR A 38 -5.26 -8.08 4.80
CA TYR A 38 -4.84 -8.11 6.20
C TYR A 38 -4.90 -6.74 6.88
N VAL A 39 -4.55 -5.68 6.17
CA VAL A 39 -4.56 -4.32 6.76
C VAL A 39 -5.98 -3.93 7.14
N LEU A 40 -6.96 -4.26 6.31
CA LEU A 40 -8.38 -4.02 6.58
C LEU A 40 -8.89 -4.93 7.70
N GLU A 41 -8.58 -6.24 7.69
CA GLU A 41 -8.90 -7.17 8.78
C GLU A 41 -8.38 -6.64 10.13
N TYR A 42 -7.16 -6.11 10.14
CA TYR A 42 -6.51 -5.63 11.37
C TYR A 42 -7.02 -4.28 11.84
N LEU A 43 -7.06 -3.28 10.95
CA LEU A 43 -7.35 -1.89 11.33
C LEU A 43 -8.84 -1.58 11.47
N SER A 44 -9.73 -2.35 10.82
CA SER A 44 -11.18 -2.15 10.99
C SER A 44 -11.69 -2.44 12.41
N ASN A 45 -10.87 -3.06 13.26
CA ASN A 45 -11.18 -3.20 14.67
C ASN A 45 -11.04 -1.89 15.48
N TYR A 46 -10.40 -0.88 14.91
CA TYR A 46 -10.04 0.36 15.62
C TYR A 46 -10.54 1.61 14.93
N PHE A 47 -10.75 1.56 13.60
CA PHE A 47 -11.02 2.74 12.76
C PHE A 47 -12.24 2.55 11.87
N GLU A 48 -12.95 3.63 11.62
CA GLU A 48 -13.74 3.79 10.40
C GLU A 48 -12.78 4.11 9.26
N ILE A 49 -12.78 3.28 8.20
CA ILE A 49 -11.75 3.33 7.15
C ILE A 49 -12.37 3.78 5.82
N THR A 50 -11.73 4.75 5.17
CA THR A 50 -11.92 4.97 3.73
C THR A 50 -10.68 4.48 2.98
N VAL A 51 -10.87 3.45 2.17
CA VAL A 51 -9.85 2.90 1.27
C VAL A 51 -9.73 3.81 0.06
N PHE A 52 -8.58 4.44 -0.11
CA PHE A 52 -8.29 5.30 -1.24
C PHE A 52 -7.43 4.56 -2.29
N PHE A 53 -8.00 4.33 -3.47
CA PHE A 53 -7.29 3.66 -4.55
C PHE A 53 -6.77 4.68 -5.57
N TYR A 54 -5.55 5.17 -5.35
CA TYR A 54 -4.82 6.08 -6.23
C TYR A 54 -3.47 5.49 -6.61
N ASN A 55 -3.34 5.00 -7.83
CA ASN A 55 -2.16 4.26 -8.30
C ASN A 55 -1.81 4.60 -9.76
N PRO A 56 -1.33 5.81 -10.06
CA PRO A 56 -0.99 6.23 -11.43
C PRO A 56 0.18 5.42 -12.02
N ASN A 57 0.89 4.66 -11.18
CA ASN A 57 1.99 3.79 -11.61
C ASN A 57 1.53 2.48 -12.27
N ILE A 58 0.28 2.08 -12.08
CA ILE A 58 -0.21 0.81 -12.64
C ILE A 58 -0.44 0.96 -14.14
N SER A 59 0.12 0.04 -14.92
CA SER A 59 0.06 0.04 -16.38
C SER A 59 0.02 -1.42 -16.88
N PRO A 60 -0.74 -1.71 -17.94
CA PRO A 60 -1.66 -0.82 -18.69
C PRO A 60 -2.94 -0.49 -17.92
N GLU A 61 -3.84 0.31 -18.50
CA GLU A 61 -5.09 0.75 -17.86
C GLU A 61 -5.98 -0.43 -17.50
N GLU A 62 -6.02 -1.49 -18.33
CA GLU A 62 -6.80 -2.71 -18.04
C GLU A 62 -6.35 -3.36 -16.73
N GLU A 63 -5.06 -3.36 -16.43
CA GLU A 63 -4.53 -3.86 -15.16
C GLU A 63 -4.95 -2.95 -13.99
N TYR A 64 -4.97 -1.63 -14.19
CA TYR A 64 -5.48 -0.69 -13.20
C TYR A 64 -6.96 -0.98 -12.91
N ARG A 65 -7.81 -1.04 -13.93
CA ARG A 65 -9.26 -1.31 -13.80
C ARG A 65 -9.53 -2.64 -13.12
N LYS A 66 -8.80 -3.69 -13.50
CA LYS A 66 -8.89 -5.00 -12.85
C LYS A 66 -8.62 -4.92 -11.35
N ARG A 67 -7.60 -4.17 -10.92
CA ARG A 67 -7.27 -4.02 -9.49
C ARG A 67 -8.28 -3.16 -8.75
N VAL A 68 -8.86 -2.16 -9.39
CA VAL A 68 -9.97 -1.37 -8.83
C VAL A 68 -11.17 -2.26 -8.53
N GLU A 69 -11.61 -3.05 -9.50
CA GLU A 69 -12.75 -3.93 -9.29
C GLU A 69 -12.46 -5.00 -8.23
N GLU A 70 -11.23 -5.49 -8.16
CA GLU A 70 -10.83 -6.48 -7.17
C GLU A 70 -10.83 -5.91 -5.74
N ILE A 71 -10.38 -4.67 -5.52
CA ILE A 71 -10.46 -4.05 -4.18
C ILE A 71 -11.92 -3.72 -3.81
N LYS A 72 -12.74 -3.29 -4.77
CA LYS A 72 -14.17 -3.08 -4.55
C LYS A 72 -14.87 -4.39 -4.16
N ARG A 73 -14.54 -5.50 -4.82
CA ARG A 73 -15.05 -6.83 -4.50
C ARG A 73 -14.64 -7.25 -3.09
N LEU A 74 -13.37 -7.13 -2.74
CA LEU A 74 -12.86 -7.46 -1.42
C LEU A 74 -13.60 -6.69 -0.31
N VAL A 75 -13.77 -5.38 -0.47
CA VAL A 75 -14.47 -4.55 0.53
C VAL A 75 -15.94 -4.98 0.69
N ARG A 76 -16.60 -5.46 -0.37
CA ARG A 76 -17.97 -5.97 -0.28
C ARG A 76 -18.07 -7.35 0.38
N GLU A 77 -17.07 -8.19 0.23
CA GLU A 77 -17.09 -9.59 0.70
C GLU A 77 -16.58 -9.76 2.12
N MET A 78 -15.61 -8.94 2.54
CA MET A 78 -15.08 -8.99 3.91
C MET A 78 -16.08 -8.46 4.93
N LYS A 79 -16.02 -9.04 6.13
CA LYS A 79 -16.72 -8.52 7.30
C LYS A 79 -15.79 -7.66 8.13
N PHE A 80 -16.27 -6.51 8.55
CA PHE A 80 -15.50 -5.53 9.32
C PHE A 80 -16.23 -5.20 10.63
N GLU A 81 -15.45 -4.88 11.67
CA GLU A 81 -16.00 -4.42 12.95
C GLU A 81 -16.56 -2.99 12.83
N HIS A 82 -15.79 -2.08 12.20
CA HIS A 82 -16.22 -0.72 11.89
C HIS A 82 -16.36 -0.52 10.37
N PRO A 83 -17.14 0.49 9.93
CA PRO A 83 -17.41 0.73 8.52
C PRO A 83 -16.15 0.88 7.68
N VAL A 84 -16.15 0.26 6.50
CA VAL A 84 -15.11 0.41 5.47
C VAL A 84 -15.75 0.90 4.19
N HIS A 85 -15.32 2.07 3.73
CA HIS A 85 -15.72 2.70 2.49
C HIS A 85 -14.61 2.62 1.46
N ILE A 86 -14.92 2.88 0.19
CA ILE A 86 -13.92 2.92 -0.87
C ILE A 86 -14.10 4.19 -1.70
N GLU A 87 -12.97 4.81 -2.01
CA GLU A 87 -12.88 5.98 -2.88
C GLU A 87 -11.82 5.70 -3.96
N GLU A 88 -12.21 5.90 -5.22
CA GLU A 88 -11.32 5.76 -6.36
C GLU A 88 -10.77 7.14 -6.72
N GLY A 89 -9.43 7.28 -6.67
CA GLY A 89 -8.74 8.47 -7.16
C GLY A 89 -8.67 8.51 -8.69
N SER A 90 -8.28 9.65 -9.25
CA SER A 90 -8.08 9.80 -10.69
C SER A 90 -6.97 8.86 -11.19
N TYR A 91 -7.16 8.32 -12.41
CA TYR A 91 -6.13 7.54 -13.09
C TYR A 91 -5.39 8.42 -14.09
N GLU A 92 -4.22 8.90 -13.68
CA GLU A 92 -3.38 9.84 -14.44
C GLU A 92 -1.95 9.28 -14.58
N PRO A 93 -1.72 8.27 -15.44
CA PRO A 93 -0.43 7.59 -15.56
C PRO A 93 0.72 8.53 -15.98
N GLU A 94 0.42 9.62 -16.68
CA GLU A 94 1.40 10.63 -17.09
C GLU A 94 2.13 11.26 -15.90
N VAL A 95 1.44 11.46 -14.77
CA VAL A 95 2.03 11.99 -13.54
C VAL A 95 3.13 11.06 -13.02
N PHE A 96 2.89 9.75 -13.08
CA PHE A 96 3.90 8.76 -12.71
C PHE A 96 5.08 8.75 -13.70
N TYR A 97 4.83 8.80 -15.00
CA TYR A 97 5.90 8.81 -16.00
C TYR A 97 6.76 10.07 -15.90
N GLN A 98 6.16 11.22 -15.65
CA GLN A 98 6.88 12.47 -15.42
C GLN A 98 7.78 12.39 -14.17
N MET A 99 7.25 11.89 -13.07
CA MET A 99 8.01 11.65 -11.83
C MET A 99 9.17 10.67 -12.05
N ALA A 100 9.00 9.64 -12.90
CA ALA A 100 9.99 8.60 -13.16
C ALA A 100 11.06 9.00 -14.18
N LYS A 101 10.92 10.13 -14.84
CA LYS A 101 11.86 10.61 -15.88
C LYS A 101 13.28 10.74 -15.32
N GLY A 102 14.24 10.10 -16.01
CA GLY A 102 15.64 10.02 -15.59
C GLY A 102 15.93 8.95 -14.54
N LEU A 103 14.91 8.22 -14.08
CA LEU A 103 15.04 7.14 -13.10
C LEU A 103 14.64 5.76 -13.66
N GLU A 104 14.48 5.64 -14.98
CA GLU A 104 13.97 4.43 -15.64
C GLU A 104 14.86 3.21 -15.39
N GLN A 105 16.17 3.41 -15.28
CA GLN A 105 17.16 2.36 -15.04
C GLN A 105 17.41 2.06 -13.56
N VAL A 106 16.83 2.85 -12.65
CA VAL A 106 16.96 2.59 -11.20
C VAL A 106 16.23 1.29 -10.86
N PRO A 107 16.86 0.33 -10.18
CA PRO A 107 16.24 -0.95 -9.85
C PRO A 107 15.02 -0.79 -8.92
N GLU A 108 14.17 -1.81 -8.86
CA GLU A 108 13.05 -1.84 -7.91
C GLU A 108 13.56 -1.73 -6.46
N GLY A 109 12.86 -0.93 -5.66
CA GLY A 109 13.27 -0.61 -4.28
C GLY A 109 14.20 0.60 -4.15
N GLY A 110 14.69 1.18 -5.27
CA GLY A 110 15.53 2.36 -5.28
C GLY A 110 14.75 3.69 -5.32
N GLU A 111 15.43 4.77 -5.69
CA GLU A 111 14.92 6.15 -5.65
C GLU A 111 13.60 6.35 -6.40
N ARG A 112 13.45 5.74 -7.61
CA ARG A 112 12.20 5.77 -8.36
C ARG A 112 11.03 5.27 -7.51
N CYS A 113 11.21 4.18 -6.78
CA CYS A 113 10.18 3.64 -5.91
C CYS A 113 9.87 4.56 -4.73
N PHE A 114 10.87 5.23 -4.14
CA PHE A 114 10.67 6.18 -3.05
C PHE A 114 9.87 7.40 -3.50
N LYS A 115 10.17 7.96 -4.67
CA LYS A 115 9.37 9.03 -5.27
C LYS A 115 7.94 8.57 -5.60
N CYS A 116 7.77 7.32 -6.06
CA CYS A 116 6.46 6.73 -6.30
C CYS A 116 5.64 6.53 -5.01
N TYR A 117 6.29 6.17 -3.88
CA TYR A 117 5.59 6.11 -2.59
C TYR A 117 5.11 7.52 -2.19
N ARG A 118 6.00 8.52 -2.29
CA ARG A 118 5.66 9.91 -1.98
C ARG A 118 4.49 10.40 -2.81
N LEU A 119 4.54 10.26 -4.14
CA LEU A 119 3.47 10.66 -5.05
C LEU A 119 2.10 10.15 -4.61
N ARG A 120 2.00 8.87 -4.27
CA ARG A 120 0.72 8.24 -3.89
C ARG A 120 0.28 8.61 -2.48
N MET A 121 1.21 8.66 -1.54
CA MET A 121 0.91 9.01 -0.15
C MET A 121 0.58 10.49 0.00
N GLU A 122 1.14 11.35 -0.83
CA GLU A 122 0.86 12.77 -0.84
C GLU A 122 -0.58 13.07 -1.24
N GLU A 123 -1.10 12.39 -2.28
CA GLU A 123 -2.52 12.52 -2.65
C GLU A 123 -3.43 11.98 -1.54
N ALA A 124 -3.05 10.88 -0.88
CA ALA A 124 -3.79 10.39 0.27
C ALA A 124 -3.77 11.38 1.47
N ALA A 125 -2.64 12.03 1.74
CA ALA A 125 -2.54 13.02 2.82
C ALA A 125 -3.38 14.28 2.52
N LYS A 126 -3.37 14.75 1.26
CA LYS A 126 -4.23 15.88 0.81
C LYS A 126 -5.71 15.55 0.99
N ALA A 127 -6.15 14.39 0.46
CA ALA A 127 -7.54 13.96 0.56
C ALA A 127 -7.97 13.73 2.03
N ALA A 128 -7.09 13.17 2.86
CA ALA A 128 -7.34 13.00 4.29
C ALA A 128 -7.52 14.33 5.01
N ARG A 129 -6.70 15.35 4.70
CA ARG A 129 -6.87 16.71 5.23
C ARG A 129 -8.22 17.30 4.82
N ASP A 130 -8.53 17.25 3.52
CA ASP A 130 -9.72 17.87 2.95
C ASP A 130 -11.01 17.20 3.45
N GLY A 131 -10.96 15.88 3.71
CA GLY A 131 -12.04 15.10 4.31
C GLY A 131 -12.07 15.15 5.85
N SER A 132 -11.16 15.88 6.50
CA SER A 132 -11.05 15.96 7.97
C SER A 132 -10.92 14.59 8.64
N TYR A 133 -10.04 13.73 8.11
CA TYR A 133 -9.68 12.45 8.72
C TYR A 133 -8.69 12.65 9.86
N ASP A 134 -8.77 11.78 10.87
CA ASP A 134 -7.84 11.83 12.02
C ASP A 134 -6.45 11.31 11.63
N TYR A 135 -6.42 10.29 10.75
CA TYR A 135 -5.19 9.65 10.31
C TYR A 135 -5.19 9.34 8.82
N PHE A 136 -3.99 9.28 8.24
CA PHE A 136 -3.76 8.62 6.96
C PHE A 136 -2.62 7.62 7.05
N THR A 137 -2.64 6.61 6.18
CA THR A 137 -1.54 5.63 6.03
C THR A 137 -1.61 4.91 4.67
N THR A 138 -0.79 3.88 4.50
CA THR A 138 -0.74 3.12 3.25
C THR A 138 -0.57 1.62 3.50
N THR A 139 -1.16 0.79 2.64
CA THR A 139 -0.93 -0.66 2.64
C THR A 139 0.45 -1.08 2.12
N LEU A 140 1.26 -0.14 1.62
CA LEU A 140 2.56 -0.45 1.00
C LEU A 140 3.52 -1.19 1.94
N SER A 141 3.48 -0.91 3.24
CA SER A 141 4.42 -1.48 4.22
C SER A 141 4.25 -2.98 4.47
N ILE A 142 3.15 -3.60 3.97
CA ILE A 142 2.94 -5.05 4.08
C ILE A 142 3.86 -5.87 3.16
N SER A 143 4.27 -5.29 2.04
CA SER A 143 5.13 -5.99 1.08
C SER A 143 6.56 -6.15 1.62
N PRO A 144 7.13 -7.37 1.61
CA PRO A 144 8.53 -7.58 1.99
C PRO A 144 9.52 -6.89 1.05
N LEU A 145 9.10 -6.58 -0.19
CA LEU A 145 9.92 -5.90 -1.20
C LEU A 145 9.95 -4.38 -1.03
N LYS A 146 9.19 -3.82 -0.06
CA LYS A 146 9.11 -2.38 0.14
C LYS A 146 9.77 -1.95 1.44
N ASN A 147 10.46 -0.81 1.38
CA ASN A 147 11.18 -0.23 2.51
C ASN A 147 10.21 0.47 3.47
N ALA A 148 9.81 -0.22 4.55
CA ALA A 148 8.89 0.32 5.54
C ALA A 148 9.44 1.57 6.25
N GLN A 149 10.75 1.65 6.48
CA GLN A 149 11.37 2.83 7.07
C GLN A 149 11.13 4.05 6.18
N LYS A 150 11.44 3.93 4.87
CA LYS A 150 11.27 5.03 3.92
C LYS A 150 9.80 5.43 3.75
N ILE A 151 8.88 4.49 3.79
CA ILE A 151 7.43 4.76 3.75
C ILE A 151 7.01 5.59 4.97
N ASN A 152 7.46 5.25 6.17
CA ASN A 152 7.10 5.99 7.38
C ASN A 152 7.77 7.36 7.43
N GLU A 153 9.03 7.49 7.03
CA GLU A 153 9.70 8.80 6.90
C GLU A 153 8.93 9.75 5.98
N ILE A 154 8.49 9.25 4.81
CA ILE A 154 7.65 10.02 3.88
C ILE A 154 6.30 10.37 4.52
N GLY A 155 5.68 9.43 5.23
CA GLY A 155 4.41 9.67 5.91
C GLY A 155 4.50 10.76 6.98
N GLU A 156 5.57 10.76 7.78
CA GLU A 156 5.83 11.78 8.80
C GLU A 156 6.06 13.17 8.18
N GLU A 157 6.88 13.26 7.12
CA GLU A 157 7.07 14.51 6.38
C GLU A 157 5.74 15.06 5.82
N LEU A 158 4.91 14.18 5.25
CA LEU A 158 3.61 14.58 4.71
C LEU A 158 2.61 14.98 5.80
N ALA A 159 2.67 14.34 6.97
CA ALA A 159 1.86 14.72 8.13
C ALA A 159 2.17 16.15 8.58
N GLU A 160 3.45 16.53 8.63
CA GLU A 160 3.87 17.90 8.94
C GLU A 160 3.39 18.91 7.88
N ILE A 161 3.50 18.55 6.58
CA ILE A 161 3.11 19.43 5.48
C ILE A 161 1.60 19.67 5.43
N TYR A 162 0.80 18.61 5.60
CA TYR A 162 -0.65 18.66 5.38
C TYR A 162 -1.48 18.77 6.67
N GLY A 163 -0.85 18.65 7.85
CA GLY A 163 -1.54 18.81 9.14
C GLY A 163 -2.52 17.67 9.46
N VAL A 164 -2.30 16.47 8.92
CA VAL A 164 -3.05 15.26 9.25
C VAL A 164 -2.11 14.18 9.75
N ALA A 165 -2.46 13.47 10.84
CA ALA A 165 -1.55 12.52 11.46
C ALA A 165 -1.26 11.31 10.57
N HIS A 166 0.01 10.94 10.42
CA HIS A 166 0.40 9.68 9.78
C HIS A 166 0.32 8.53 10.79
N LEU A 167 -0.38 7.44 10.43
CA LEU A 167 -0.41 6.22 11.22
C LEU A 167 0.84 5.37 10.89
N PRO A 168 1.84 5.25 11.79
CA PRO A 168 3.06 4.51 11.52
C PRO A 168 2.76 3.03 11.33
N SER A 169 3.47 2.36 10.42
CA SER A 169 3.15 0.96 10.12
C SER A 169 4.33 0.14 9.59
N ASP A 170 4.37 -1.13 9.97
CA ASP A 170 5.15 -2.17 9.30
C ASP A 170 4.31 -3.45 9.24
N PHE A 171 3.25 -3.42 8.42
CA PHE A 171 2.22 -4.45 8.36
C PHE A 171 2.71 -5.86 7.99
N LYS A 172 3.94 -6.02 7.50
CA LYS A 172 4.53 -7.36 7.32
C LYS A 172 4.93 -8.04 8.63
N LYS A 173 5.08 -7.25 9.71
CA LYS A 173 5.32 -7.79 11.06
C LYS A 173 4.11 -8.56 11.60
N LYS A 174 4.30 -9.25 12.73
CA LYS A 174 3.25 -10.07 13.37
C LYS A 174 2.57 -11.06 12.40
N ASN A 175 3.34 -11.62 11.46
CA ASN A 175 2.83 -12.52 10.41
C ASN A 175 1.83 -11.87 9.43
N GLY A 176 1.72 -10.54 9.38
CA GLY A 176 0.74 -9.87 8.55
C GLY A 176 0.89 -10.19 7.05
N TYR A 177 2.12 -10.29 6.54
CA TYR A 177 2.33 -10.74 5.16
C TYR A 177 1.85 -12.17 4.94
N LYS A 178 2.11 -13.09 5.87
CA LYS A 178 1.59 -14.47 5.82
C LYS A 178 0.06 -14.48 5.82
N ARG A 179 -0.56 -13.72 6.74
CA ARG A 179 -2.02 -13.62 6.80
C ARG A 179 -2.62 -13.05 5.51
N SER A 180 -1.95 -12.08 4.85
CA SER A 180 -2.41 -11.56 3.56
C SER A 180 -2.38 -12.60 2.43
N ILE A 181 -1.50 -13.61 2.52
CA ILE A 181 -1.49 -14.74 1.59
C ILE A 181 -2.68 -15.67 1.88
N GLU A 182 -2.92 -15.98 3.15
CA GLU A 182 -4.05 -16.80 3.57
C GLU A 182 -5.39 -16.18 3.14
N LEU A 183 -5.58 -14.88 3.42
CA LEU A 183 -6.76 -14.13 2.98
C LEU A 183 -6.89 -14.07 1.44
N SER A 184 -5.76 -14.02 0.73
CA SER A 184 -5.81 -14.05 -0.73
C SER A 184 -6.33 -15.39 -1.26
N HIS A 185 -6.09 -16.49 -0.58
CA HIS A 185 -6.68 -17.80 -0.91
C HIS A 185 -8.13 -17.89 -0.46
N GLU A 186 -8.45 -17.38 0.73
CA GLU A 186 -9.79 -17.39 1.31
C GLU A 186 -10.81 -16.64 0.42
N TYR A 187 -10.40 -15.48 -0.12
CA TYR A 187 -11.22 -14.63 -0.97
C TYR A 187 -10.92 -14.77 -2.47
N ASP A 188 -10.11 -15.76 -2.88
CA ASP A 188 -9.69 -15.98 -4.27
C ASP A 188 -9.21 -14.68 -4.95
N LEU A 189 -8.30 -13.94 -4.27
CA LEU A 189 -7.86 -12.64 -4.74
C LEU A 189 -6.88 -12.75 -5.91
N TYR A 190 -7.07 -11.89 -6.89
CA TYR A 190 -6.11 -11.69 -7.96
C TYR A 190 -4.76 -11.22 -7.41
N ARG A 191 -3.74 -12.10 -7.45
CA ARG A 191 -2.37 -11.80 -7.03
C ARG A 191 -1.48 -11.62 -8.25
N GLN A 192 -0.92 -10.44 -8.35
CA GLN A 192 0.08 -10.10 -9.35
C GLN A 192 1.50 -10.36 -8.81
N ASN A 193 2.42 -10.68 -9.71
CA ASN A 193 3.83 -10.95 -9.37
C ASN A 193 4.76 -9.73 -9.52
N TYR A 194 4.21 -8.54 -9.78
CA TYR A 194 4.95 -7.28 -9.92
C TYR A 194 4.18 -6.11 -9.27
N CYS A 195 4.88 -5.00 -9.00
CA CYS A 195 4.28 -3.86 -8.29
C CYS A 195 3.13 -3.18 -9.06
N GLY A 196 3.12 -3.26 -10.38
CA GLY A 196 2.13 -2.65 -11.27
C GLY A 196 2.75 -1.70 -12.30
N CYS A 197 3.90 -1.09 -12.03
CA CYS A 197 4.54 -0.19 -12.98
C CYS A 197 5.27 -0.95 -14.09
N VAL A 198 5.39 -0.31 -15.24
CA VAL A 198 6.08 -0.87 -16.42
C VAL A 198 7.52 -1.31 -16.11
N PHE A 199 8.21 -0.61 -15.21
CA PHE A 199 9.60 -0.92 -14.85
C PHE A 199 9.70 -2.20 -14.02
N SER A 200 8.84 -2.40 -13.02
CA SER A 200 8.82 -3.62 -12.23
C SER A 200 8.34 -4.82 -13.05
N LYS A 201 7.44 -4.61 -14.03
CA LYS A 201 7.02 -5.65 -14.96
C LYS A 201 8.20 -6.14 -15.80
N ARG A 202 8.93 -5.22 -16.44
CA ARG A 202 10.13 -5.54 -17.24
C ARG A 202 11.21 -6.23 -16.41
N GLU A 203 11.43 -5.80 -15.18
CA GLU A 203 12.41 -6.44 -14.28
C GLU A 203 12.00 -7.87 -13.92
N GLN A 204 10.72 -8.11 -13.68
CA GLN A 204 10.19 -9.44 -13.40
C GLN A 204 10.28 -10.37 -14.63
N GLU A 205 9.94 -9.87 -15.81
CA GLU A 205 10.06 -10.61 -17.08
C GLU A 205 11.52 -11.03 -17.33
N ARG A 206 12.49 -10.13 -17.10
CA ARG A 206 13.92 -10.47 -17.21
C ARG A 206 14.35 -11.57 -16.22
N LYS A 207 13.88 -11.51 -14.98
CA LYS A 207 14.19 -12.54 -13.97
C LYS A 207 13.63 -13.91 -14.35
N ILE A 208 12.43 -13.95 -14.92
CA ILE A 208 11.80 -15.19 -15.41
C ILE A 208 12.62 -15.76 -16.57
N GLN A 209 12.98 -14.94 -17.56
CA GLN A 209 13.78 -15.37 -18.70
C GLN A 209 15.14 -15.93 -18.28
N GLN A 210 15.87 -15.23 -17.41
CA GLN A 210 17.16 -15.68 -16.89
C GLN A 210 17.08 -17.05 -16.18
N LYS A 211 15.99 -17.28 -15.45
CA LYS A 211 15.75 -18.56 -14.78
C LYS A 211 15.55 -19.68 -15.80
N GLN A 212 14.72 -19.45 -16.82
CA GLN A 212 14.48 -20.42 -17.90
C GLN A 212 15.76 -20.75 -18.68
N ASP A 213 16.56 -19.73 -19.01
CA ASP A 213 17.83 -19.92 -19.72
C ASP A 213 18.84 -20.73 -18.88
N SER A 214 18.88 -20.51 -17.55
CA SER A 214 19.75 -21.28 -16.65
C SER A 214 19.32 -22.74 -16.50
N GLU A 215 18.01 -23.02 -16.47
CA GLU A 215 17.46 -24.38 -16.41
C GLU A 215 17.73 -25.15 -17.74
N ASN A 216 17.59 -24.49 -18.88
CA ASN A 216 17.86 -25.07 -20.19
C ASN A 216 19.37 -25.35 -20.44
N SER A 217 20.26 -24.57 -19.81
CA SER A 217 21.70 -24.74 -19.93
C SER A 217 22.27 -25.84 -19.01
N ALA A 218 21.48 -26.30 -18.03
CA ALA A 218 21.83 -27.34 -17.08
C ALA A 218 21.29 -28.74 -17.48
N SER A 219 20.52 -28.81 -18.58
CA SER A 219 19.95 -30.05 -19.17
C SER A 219 20.75 -30.48 -20.37
#